data_58e845ad9b1389bf2d3470d649a8d3a7
#
_entry.id   58e845ad9b1389bf2d3470d649a8d3a7
#
_cell.length_a   1.000
_cell.length_b   1.000
_cell.length_c   1.000
_cell.angle_alpha   90.00
_cell.angle_beta   90.00
_cell.angle_gamma   90.00
#
_symmetry.space_group_name_H-M   'P 1'
#
loop_
_entity.id
_entity.type
_entity.pdbx_description
1 polymer ?
#
loop_
_entity_poly.entity_id
_entity_poly.type
_entity_poly.pdbx_seq_one_letter_code
_entity_poly.pdbx_strand_id
1 'polypeptide(L)' 'VSSLEPGRPVDPAVLRDLLGLTLNEGRIASLVGSGLQPRDAAAALGIAEETARSVLKRVFAKTGVSRQAELVALLARLAF' A
#
# COMPACT_ATOMS: atom_id res chain seq x y z
N VAL A 1 2.84 23.02 -4.19
CA VAL A 1 3.99 22.19 -4.06
C VAL A 1 3.74 20.81 -4.63
N SER A 2 4.68 20.36 -5.42
CA SER A 2 4.54 19.13 -6.18
C SER A 2 4.46 17.86 -5.33
N SER A 3 4.75 17.94 -4.05
CA SER A 3 4.76 16.77 -3.17
C SER A 3 3.40 16.09 -3.03
N LEU A 4 2.33 16.75 -3.43
CA LEU A 4 0.98 16.23 -3.30
C LEU A 4 0.40 15.71 -4.61
N GLU A 5 1.26 15.28 -5.53
CA GLU A 5 0.80 14.73 -6.79
C GLU A 5 -0.06 13.48 -6.57
N PRO A 6 -1.21 13.37 -7.26
CA PRO A 6 -2.04 12.17 -7.17
C PRO A 6 -1.26 10.93 -7.61
N GLY A 7 -1.50 9.82 -6.92
CA GLY A 7 -0.86 8.54 -7.26
C GLY A 7 0.55 8.38 -6.72
N ARG A 8 1.07 9.37 -6.03
CA ARG A 8 2.40 9.26 -5.45
C ARG A 8 2.37 8.31 -4.26
N PRO A 9 3.24 7.29 -4.22
CA PRO A 9 3.24 6.34 -3.11
C PRO A 9 3.64 7.01 -1.79
N VAL A 10 2.98 6.62 -0.72
CA VAL A 10 3.37 7.02 0.62
C VAL A 10 4.60 6.21 1.01
N ASP A 11 5.52 6.82 1.74
CA ASP A 11 6.73 6.14 2.20
C ASP A 11 6.36 4.89 3.01
N PRO A 12 6.86 3.71 2.64
CA PRO A 12 6.57 2.48 3.39
C PRO A 12 6.91 2.56 4.88
N ALA A 13 7.96 3.30 5.24
CA ALA A 13 8.33 3.45 6.64
C ALA A 13 7.25 4.20 7.43
N VAL A 14 6.61 5.18 6.80
CA VAL A 14 5.49 5.91 7.41
C VAL A 14 4.33 4.97 7.66
N LEU A 15 4.01 4.14 6.66
CA LEU A 15 2.92 3.18 6.78
C LEU A 15 3.21 2.14 7.85
N ARG A 16 4.45 1.67 7.93
CA ARG A 16 4.87 0.75 8.99
C ARG A 16 4.59 1.34 10.36
N ASP A 17 4.98 2.59 10.56
CA ASP A 17 4.89 3.22 11.87
C ASP A 17 3.46 3.61 12.23
N LEU A 18 2.69 4.11 11.26
CA LEU A 18 1.32 4.58 11.52
C LEU A 18 0.30 3.46 11.56
N LEU A 19 0.49 2.42 10.75
CA LEU A 19 -0.52 1.36 10.60
C LEU A 19 -0.12 0.04 11.25
N GLY A 20 1.05 -0.02 11.87
CA GLY A 20 1.51 -1.24 12.51
C GLY A 20 1.88 -2.33 11.52
N LEU A 21 2.33 -1.96 10.34
CA LEU A 21 2.70 -2.91 9.29
C LEU A 21 4.18 -3.28 9.39
N THR A 22 4.54 -4.43 8.81
CA THR A 22 5.95 -4.72 8.55
C THR A 22 6.39 -3.86 7.36
N LEU A 23 7.71 -3.78 7.14
CA LEU A 23 8.23 -3.02 6.02
C LEU A 23 7.73 -3.58 4.68
N ASN A 24 7.70 -4.91 4.53
CA ASN A 24 7.17 -5.54 3.32
C ASN A 24 5.70 -5.23 3.11
N GLU A 25 4.92 -5.28 4.16
CA GLU A 25 3.50 -4.91 4.10
C GLU A 25 3.36 -3.45 3.71
N GLY A 26 4.19 -2.59 4.27
CA GLY A 26 4.20 -1.18 3.91
C GLY A 26 4.53 -0.93 2.45
N ARG A 27 5.46 -1.68 1.89
CA ARG A 27 5.81 -1.57 0.46
C ARG A 27 4.64 -1.92 -0.44
N ILE A 28 3.98 -3.04 -0.17
CA ILE A 28 2.80 -3.46 -0.94
C ILE A 28 1.67 -2.44 -0.76
N ALA A 29 1.40 -2.03 0.48
CA ALA A 29 0.34 -1.07 0.77
C ALA A 29 0.58 0.26 0.05
N SER A 30 1.83 0.72 0.03
CA SER A 30 2.19 1.97 -0.63
C SER A 30 1.89 1.92 -2.13
N LEU A 31 2.29 0.84 -2.79
CA LEU A 31 2.10 0.72 -4.23
C LEU A 31 0.62 0.52 -4.59
N VAL A 32 -0.06 -0.38 -3.91
CA VAL A 32 -1.49 -0.62 -4.16
C VAL A 32 -2.30 0.60 -3.76
N GLY A 33 -1.94 1.24 -2.67
CA GLY A 33 -2.60 2.47 -2.22
C GLY A 33 -2.39 3.65 -3.14
N SER A 34 -1.38 3.61 -4.00
CA SER A 34 -1.18 4.65 -5.02
C SER A 34 -1.97 4.38 -6.30
N GLY A 35 -2.66 3.25 -6.37
CA GLY A 35 -3.52 2.90 -7.50
C GLY A 35 -3.05 1.72 -8.33
N LEU A 36 -1.91 1.10 -7.99
CA LEU A 36 -1.44 -0.06 -8.74
C LEU A 36 -2.26 -1.30 -8.41
N GLN A 37 -2.45 -2.15 -9.42
CA GLN A 37 -3.01 -3.47 -9.21
C GLN A 37 -2.01 -4.35 -8.45
N PRO A 38 -2.47 -5.38 -7.72
CA PRO A 38 -1.54 -6.27 -7.01
C PRO A 38 -0.47 -6.88 -7.91
N ARG A 39 -0.83 -7.24 -9.13
CA ARG A 39 0.12 -7.80 -10.10
C ARG A 39 1.22 -6.80 -10.48
N ASP A 40 0.85 -5.53 -10.62
CA ASP A 40 1.82 -4.48 -10.97
C ASP A 40 2.71 -4.14 -9.78
N ALA A 41 2.16 -4.15 -8.58
CA ALA A 41 2.94 -3.98 -7.36
C ALA A 41 3.94 -5.12 -7.20
N ALA A 42 3.52 -6.35 -7.48
CA ALA A 42 4.40 -7.50 -7.43
C ALA A 42 5.55 -7.36 -8.41
N ALA A 43 5.25 -6.95 -9.64
CA ALA A 43 6.27 -6.73 -10.67
C ALA A 43 7.27 -5.66 -10.23
N ALA A 44 6.79 -4.58 -9.65
CA ALA A 44 7.64 -3.49 -9.19
C ALA A 44 8.59 -3.94 -8.08
N LEU A 45 8.18 -4.89 -7.26
CA LEU A 45 8.99 -5.40 -6.15
C LEU A 45 9.76 -6.67 -6.49
N GLY A 46 9.56 -7.22 -7.70
CA GLY A 46 10.24 -8.44 -8.09
C GLY A 46 9.77 -9.69 -7.35
N ILE A 47 8.50 -9.74 -6.98
CA ILE A 47 7.92 -10.89 -6.28
C ILE A 47 6.75 -11.46 -7.08
N ALA A 48 6.32 -12.66 -6.71
CA ALA A 48 5.18 -13.30 -7.36
C ALA A 48 3.88 -12.59 -7.00
N GLU A 49 2.92 -12.57 -7.92
CA GLU A 49 1.61 -11.98 -7.69
C GLU A 49 0.91 -12.61 -6.48
N GLU A 50 0.99 -13.93 -6.33
CA GLU A 50 0.41 -14.61 -5.19
C GLU A 50 0.96 -14.09 -3.86
N THR A 51 2.27 -13.85 -3.81
CA THR A 51 2.91 -13.30 -2.63
C THR A 51 2.36 -11.91 -2.33
N ALA A 52 2.25 -11.06 -3.35
CA ALA A 52 1.70 -9.73 -3.18
C ALA A 52 0.26 -9.77 -2.66
N ARG A 53 -0.55 -10.68 -3.19
CA ARG A 53 -1.94 -10.82 -2.74
C ARG A 53 -2.03 -11.30 -1.29
N SER A 54 -1.16 -12.24 -0.91
CA SER A 54 -1.10 -12.73 0.47
C SER A 54 -0.71 -11.62 1.45
N VAL A 55 0.27 -10.82 1.07
CA VAL A 55 0.70 -9.68 1.89
C VAL A 55 -0.42 -8.65 1.99
N LEU A 56 -1.09 -8.37 0.87
CA LEU A 56 -2.19 -7.42 0.84
C LEU A 56 -3.34 -7.85 1.75
N LYS A 57 -3.62 -9.14 1.82
CA LYS A 57 -4.61 -9.67 2.76
C LYS A 57 -4.27 -9.31 4.20
N ARG A 58 -2.99 -9.44 4.56
CA ARG A 58 -2.54 -9.06 5.91
C ARG A 58 -2.66 -7.57 6.15
N VAL A 59 -2.36 -6.77 5.12
CA VAL A 59 -2.53 -5.32 5.21
C VAL A 59 -4.00 -4.98 5.48
N PHE A 60 -4.92 -5.60 4.74
CA PHE A 60 -6.34 -5.37 4.96
C PHE A 60 -6.75 -5.74 6.38
N ALA A 61 -6.28 -6.89 6.88
CA ALA A 61 -6.60 -7.32 8.22
C ALA A 61 -6.09 -6.35 9.28
N LYS A 62 -4.89 -5.84 9.10
CA LYS A 62 -4.27 -4.92 10.07
C LYS A 62 -4.86 -3.52 10.04
N THR A 63 -5.29 -3.06 8.86
CA THR A 63 -5.81 -1.70 8.70
C THR A 63 -7.32 -1.62 8.83
N GLY A 64 -8.00 -2.75 8.81
CA GLY A 64 -9.45 -2.79 8.89
C GLY A 64 -10.17 -2.46 7.60
N VAL A 65 -9.45 -2.27 6.48
CA VAL A 65 -10.09 -2.06 5.19
C VAL A 65 -10.39 -3.40 4.53
N SER A 66 -11.40 -3.42 3.67
CA SER A 66 -11.85 -4.65 3.00
C SER A 66 -11.60 -4.64 1.51
N ARG A 67 -11.35 -3.49 0.94
CA ARG A 67 -11.23 -3.33 -0.51
C ARG A 67 -10.05 -2.43 -0.84
N GLN A 68 -9.52 -2.65 -2.03
CA GLN A 68 -8.41 -1.85 -2.54
C GLN A 68 -8.73 -0.36 -2.59
N ALA A 69 -9.96 -0.01 -2.99
CA ALA A 69 -10.38 1.39 -3.05
C ALA A 69 -10.36 2.04 -1.66
N GLU A 70 -10.68 1.28 -0.62
CA GLU A 70 -10.61 1.79 0.75
C GLU A 70 -9.17 2.03 1.18
N LEU A 71 -8.26 1.16 0.75
CA LEU A 71 -6.84 1.34 1.03
C LEU A 71 -6.31 2.61 0.35
N VAL A 72 -6.69 2.81 -0.91
CA VAL A 72 -6.32 4.03 -1.64
C VAL A 72 -6.81 5.27 -0.89
N ALA A 73 -8.06 5.25 -0.44
CA ALA A 73 -8.64 6.37 0.30
C ALA A 73 -7.93 6.59 1.63
N LEU A 74 -7.57 5.52 2.33
CA LEU A 74 -6.85 5.61 3.59
C LEU A 74 -5.49 6.28 3.40
N LEU A 75 -4.73 5.83 2.41
CA LEU A 75 -3.41 6.38 2.15
C LEU A 75 -3.48 7.82 1.64
N ALA A 76 -4.52 8.17 0.90
CA ALA A 76 -4.71 9.55 0.47
C ALA A 76 -4.85 10.49 1.68
N ARG A 77 -5.49 10.03 2.74
CA ARG A 77 -5.59 10.81 3.97
C ARG A 77 -4.26 10.94 4.70
N LEU A 78 -3.44 9.91 4.64
CA LEU A 78 -2.14 9.92 5.30
C LEU A 78 -1.09 10.72 4.53
N ALA A 79 -1.35 11.03 3.28
CA ALA A 79 -0.41 11.77 2.44
C ALA A 79 -0.41 13.28 2.73
N PHE A 80 -1.34 13.76 3.52
CA PHE A 80 -1.46 15.19 3.84
C PHE A 80 -1.03 15.54 5.24
#